data_1239eec3a40c3aab76ee005c88a260f5
#
_entry.id   1239eec3a40c3aab76ee005c88a260f5
#
_cell.length_a   1.000
_cell.length_b   1.000
_cell.length_c   1.000
_cell.angle_alpha   90.00
_cell.angle_beta   90.00
_cell.angle_gamma   90.00
#
_symmetry.space_group_name_H-M   'P 1'
#
loop_
_entity.id
_entity.type
_entity.pdbx_description
1 polymer ?
#
loop_
_entity_poly.entity_id
_entity_poly.type
_entity_poly.pdbx_seq_one_letter_code
_entity_poly.pdbx_strand_id
1 'polypeptide(L)'
;ALGLWAVAAAASISFGPLIGGYLVDDFSWHLIFDVNVPIGILAIALSAVVQKEWKSPVRGRFDWAGFVSIALFMPLSVYGLAKGNSPSNPDGWASPQVIGCFVAAAVALAVFIAVELRHPHPLLNIRLLGDRHFGVAMTVLFIFGIGMLGGTYLLPLYMQKGLGYTAVMAGSVFLPVGLIQGILSTLSGFLTRYLKILPLVFAGVLVMSLSFYLASRFTIHTTHG
;
A
#
# COMPACT_ATOMS: atom_id res chain seq x y z
N ALA A 1 -10.01 5.86 20.95
CA ALA A 1 -10.36 5.33 19.61
C ALA A 1 -9.15 5.26 18.68
N LEU A 2 -8.43 6.37 18.40
CA LEU A 2 -7.28 6.41 17.49
C LEU A 2 -6.13 5.49 17.90
N GLY A 3 -5.83 5.36 19.21
CA GLY A 3 -4.78 4.47 19.70
C GLY A 3 -5.10 2.99 19.45
N LEU A 4 -6.34 2.57 19.66
CA LEU A 4 -6.79 1.19 19.39
C LEU A 4 -6.71 0.86 17.89
N TRP A 5 -7.10 1.82 17.05
CA TRP A 5 -6.96 1.67 15.60
C TRP A 5 -5.49 1.53 15.18
N ALA A 6 -4.59 2.34 15.74
CA ALA A 6 -3.17 2.28 15.44
C ALA A 6 -2.54 0.93 15.87
N VAL A 7 -2.94 0.39 17.04
CA VAL A 7 -2.49 -0.92 17.50
C VAL A 7 -2.99 -2.04 16.58
N ALA A 8 -4.27 -1.99 16.17
CA ALA A 8 -4.84 -2.97 15.24
C ALA A 8 -4.14 -2.94 13.88
N ALA A 9 -3.87 -1.74 13.33
CA ALA A 9 -3.14 -1.57 12.08
C ALA A 9 -1.70 -2.10 12.18
N ALA A 10 -0.99 -1.80 13.26
CA ALA A 10 0.36 -2.29 13.49
C ALA A 10 0.41 -3.83 13.65
N ALA A 11 -0.55 -4.40 14.38
CA ALA A 11 -0.68 -5.85 14.54
C ALA A 11 -0.90 -6.54 13.18
N SER A 12 -1.77 -5.98 12.33
CA SER A 12 -2.02 -6.54 10.99
C SER A 12 -0.76 -6.61 10.13
N ILE A 13 0.07 -5.57 10.17
CA ILE A 13 1.34 -5.52 9.42
C ILE A 13 2.33 -6.56 9.94
N SER A 14 2.36 -6.82 11.26
CA SER A 14 3.25 -7.81 11.87
C SER A 14 2.82 -9.23 11.61
N PHE A 15 1.55 -9.53 11.89
CA PHE A 15 1.03 -10.89 11.84
C PHE A 15 0.68 -11.34 10.42
N GLY A 16 0.33 -10.42 9.51
CA GLY A 16 -0.02 -10.75 8.13
C GLY A 16 1.02 -11.60 7.41
N PRO A 17 2.28 -11.12 7.28
CA PRO A 17 3.34 -11.88 6.62
C PRO A 17 3.69 -13.19 7.31
N LEU A 18 3.64 -13.23 8.65
CA LEU A 18 3.92 -14.45 9.41
C LEU A 18 2.83 -15.51 9.18
N ILE A 19 1.56 -15.13 9.32
CA ILE A 19 0.43 -16.04 9.07
C ILE A 19 0.42 -16.46 7.60
N GLY A 20 0.64 -15.52 6.69
CA GLY A 20 0.75 -15.81 5.26
C GLY A 20 1.88 -16.79 4.95
N GLY A 21 3.05 -16.61 5.54
CA GLY A 21 4.18 -17.53 5.42
C GLY A 21 3.85 -18.93 5.91
N TYR A 22 3.26 -19.04 7.10
CA TYR A 22 2.83 -20.33 7.68
C TYR A 22 1.80 -21.04 6.79
N LEU A 23 0.80 -20.32 6.28
CA LEU A 23 -0.20 -20.92 5.38
C LEU A 23 0.41 -21.43 4.07
N VAL A 24 1.43 -20.75 3.54
CA VAL A 24 2.12 -21.16 2.31
C VAL A 24 3.03 -22.37 2.54
N ASP A 25 3.84 -22.34 3.61
CA ASP A 25 4.85 -23.37 3.86
C ASP A 25 4.21 -24.70 4.32
N ASP A 26 3.19 -24.64 5.21
CA ASP A 26 2.64 -25.84 5.87
C ASP A 26 1.33 -26.36 5.24
N PHE A 27 0.63 -25.51 4.45
CA PHE A 27 -0.66 -25.90 3.85
C PHE A 27 -0.70 -25.61 2.35
N SER A 28 -1.30 -24.50 1.95
CA SER A 28 -1.48 -24.12 0.54
C SER A 28 -1.57 -22.61 0.39
N TRP A 29 -0.98 -22.10 -0.69
CA TRP A 29 -1.07 -20.68 -1.03
C TRP A 29 -2.52 -20.20 -1.23
N HIS A 30 -3.46 -21.09 -1.58
CA HIS A 30 -4.88 -20.74 -1.73
C HIS A 30 -5.49 -20.24 -0.41
N LEU A 31 -5.05 -20.79 0.73
CA LEU A 31 -5.55 -20.41 2.04
C LEU A 31 -5.29 -18.94 2.39
N ILE A 32 -4.30 -18.29 1.75
CA ILE A 32 -4.09 -16.84 1.92
C ILE A 32 -5.33 -16.06 1.48
N PHE A 33 -6.03 -16.54 0.46
CA PHE A 33 -7.26 -15.91 -0.02
C PHE A 33 -8.48 -16.37 0.79
N ASP A 34 -8.57 -17.66 1.07
CA ASP A 34 -9.72 -18.26 1.75
C ASP A 34 -9.89 -17.72 3.18
N VAL A 35 -8.79 -17.44 3.88
CA VAL A 35 -8.83 -16.85 5.24
C VAL A 35 -9.49 -15.47 5.27
N ASN A 36 -9.45 -14.74 4.16
CA ASN A 36 -10.08 -13.41 4.09
C ASN A 36 -11.62 -13.51 3.99
N VAL A 37 -12.16 -14.64 3.53
CA VAL A 37 -13.61 -14.82 3.38
C VAL A 37 -14.33 -14.79 4.75
N PRO A 38 -13.96 -15.64 5.75
CA PRO A 38 -14.60 -15.58 7.06
C PRO A 38 -14.33 -14.25 7.79
N ILE A 39 -13.15 -13.67 7.63
CA ILE A 39 -12.83 -12.35 8.21
C ILE A 39 -13.72 -11.27 7.58
N GLY A 40 -13.90 -11.29 6.26
CA GLY A 40 -14.76 -10.36 5.55
C GLY A 40 -16.23 -10.49 5.96
N ILE A 41 -16.75 -11.71 6.07
CA ILE A 41 -18.12 -11.97 6.56
C ILE A 41 -18.29 -11.43 7.98
N LEU A 42 -17.34 -11.70 8.87
CA LEU A 42 -17.35 -11.20 10.25
C LEU A 42 -17.33 -9.66 10.28
N ALA A 43 -16.48 -9.03 9.46
CA ALA A 43 -16.40 -7.57 9.38
C ALA A 43 -17.72 -6.95 8.89
N ILE A 44 -18.37 -7.54 7.88
CA ILE A 44 -19.69 -7.11 7.39
C ILE A 44 -20.74 -7.26 8.49
N ALA A 45 -20.78 -8.41 9.17
CA ALA A 45 -21.75 -8.66 10.24
C ALA A 45 -21.57 -7.67 11.40
N LEU A 46 -20.33 -7.45 11.85
CA LEU A 46 -20.03 -6.46 12.89
C LEU A 46 -20.39 -5.04 12.47
N SER A 47 -20.08 -4.67 11.23
CA SER A 47 -20.44 -3.34 10.70
C SER A 47 -21.96 -3.16 10.67
N ALA A 48 -22.70 -4.16 10.24
CA ALA A 48 -24.16 -4.09 10.18
C ALA A 48 -24.81 -3.92 11.57
N VAL A 49 -24.21 -4.51 12.63
CA VAL A 49 -24.72 -4.43 14.00
C VAL A 49 -24.29 -3.16 14.72
N VAL A 50 -23.03 -2.75 14.53
CA VAL A 50 -22.40 -1.69 15.35
C VAL A 50 -22.51 -0.32 14.68
N GLN A 51 -22.44 -0.25 13.34
CA GLN A 51 -22.45 1.03 12.64
C GLN A 51 -23.86 1.57 12.50
N LYS A 52 -24.08 2.80 12.96
CA LYS A 52 -25.29 3.56 12.68
C LYS A 52 -25.23 4.11 11.26
N GLU A 53 -26.35 4.07 10.56
CA GLU A 53 -26.43 4.61 9.20
C GLU A 53 -26.26 6.14 9.24
N TRP A 54 -25.14 6.60 8.68
CA TRP A 54 -24.87 8.02 8.51
C TRP A 54 -25.23 8.41 7.07
N LYS A 55 -26.32 9.15 6.92
CA LYS A 55 -26.68 9.71 5.62
C LYS A 55 -26.10 11.11 5.51
N SER A 56 -25.25 11.31 4.49
CA SER A 56 -24.81 12.67 4.17
C SER A 56 -26.01 13.52 3.75
N PRO A 57 -26.16 14.75 4.28
CA PRO A 57 -27.19 15.67 3.86
C PRO A 57 -27.05 16.09 2.39
N VAL A 58 -25.84 15.96 1.82
CA VAL A 58 -25.55 16.32 0.43
C VAL A 58 -25.83 15.12 -0.48
N ARG A 59 -26.96 15.13 -1.16
CA ARG A 59 -27.30 14.16 -2.21
C ARG A 59 -26.70 14.62 -3.55
N GLY A 60 -25.44 14.28 -3.79
CA GLY A 60 -24.84 14.41 -5.13
C GLY A 60 -25.12 13.19 -5.99
N ARG A 61 -25.15 13.36 -7.32
CA ARG A 61 -25.12 12.22 -8.24
C ARG A 61 -23.74 11.57 -8.15
N PHE A 62 -23.72 10.23 -8.07
CA PHE A 62 -22.46 9.47 -8.08
C PHE A 62 -21.71 9.68 -9.40
N ASP A 63 -20.44 9.92 -9.34
CA ASP A 63 -19.58 10.09 -10.51
C ASP A 63 -19.17 8.75 -11.11
N TRP A 64 -20.09 8.18 -11.90
CA TRP A 64 -19.83 6.93 -12.60
C TRP A 64 -18.69 7.03 -13.61
N ALA A 65 -18.53 8.18 -14.27
CA ALA A 65 -17.49 8.37 -15.27
C ALA A 65 -16.11 8.40 -14.62
N GLY A 66 -15.94 9.13 -13.52
CA GLY A 66 -14.72 9.12 -12.73
C GLY A 66 -14.43 7.72 -12.16
N PHE A 67 -15.44 7.06 -11.59
CA PHE A 67 -15.28 5.70 -11.04
C PHE A 67 -14.82 4.68 -12.09
N VAL A 68 -15.48 4.61 -13.25
CA VAL A 68 -15.11 3.66 -14.31
C VAL A 68 -13.71 3.98 -14.87
N SER A 69 -13.38 5.25 -15.02
CA SER A 69 -12.07 5.66 -15.53
C SER A 69 -10.94 5.21 -14.60
N ILE A 70 -11.06 5.42 -13.28
CA ILE A 70 -10.04 4.98 -12.32
C ILE A 70 -10.02 3.46 -12.17
N ALA A 71 -11.18 2.80 -12.23
CA ALA A 71 -11.32 1.36 -12.19
C ALA A 71 -10.71 0.65 -13.42
N LEU A 72 -10.58 1.33 -14.54
CA LEU A 72 -9.85 0.85 -15.72
C LEU A 72 -8.35 1.17 -15.63
N PHE A 73 -8.00 2.38 -15.21
CA PHE A 73 -6.62 2.82 -15.12
C PHE A 73 -5.76 1.91 -14.24
N MET A 74 -6.24 1.60 -13.03
CA MET A 74 -5.46 0.83 -12.05
C MET A 74 -5.11 -0.59 -12.55
N PRO A 75 -6.06 -1.45 -12.96
CA PRO A 75 -5.74 -2.80 -13.43
C PRO A 75 -4.91 -2.81 -14.71
N LEU A 76 -5.18 -1.91 -15.66
CA LEU A 76 -4.40 -1.82 -16.90
C LEU A 76 -2.95 -1.44 -16.63
N SER A 77 -2.70 -0.49 -15.72
CA SER A 77 -1.35 -0.11 -15.32
C SER A 77 -0.62 -1.26 -14.64
N VAL A 78 -1.27 -1.92 -13.67
CA VAL A 78 -0.68 -3.05 -12.93
C VAL A 78 -0.41 -4.23 -13.86
N TYR A 79 -1.35 -4.55 -14.75
CA TYR A 79 -1.18 -5.63 -15.72
C TYR A 79 -0.04 -5.35 -16.70
N GLY A 80 0.04 -4.12 -17.23
CA GLY A 80 1.13 -3.69 -18.10
C GLY A 80 2.50 -3.81 -17.43
N LEU A 81 2.61 -3.35 -16.17
CA LEU A 81 3.84 -3.46 -15.38
C LEU A 81 4.22 -4.91 -15.11
N ALA A 82 3.26 -5.75 -14.73
CA ALA A 82 3.50 -7.17 -14.44
C ALA A 82 3.89 -7.95 -15.68
N LYS A 83 3.22 -7.70 -16.82
CA LYS A 83 3.46 -8.40 -18.07
C LYS A 83 4.75 -7.98 -18.76
N GLY A 84 5.15 -6.70 -18.62
CA GLY A 84 6.38 -6.17 -19.23
C GLY A 84 7.66 -6.89 -18.79
N ASN A 85 7.70 -7.41 -17.57
CA ASN A 85 8.85 -8.16 -17.03
C ASN A 85 8.54 -9.66 -16.82
N SER A 86 7.50 -10.18 -17.46
CA SER A 86 7.11 -11.59 -17.30
C SER A 86 7.94 -12.49 -18.21
N PRO A 87 8.46 -13.64 -17.69
CA PRO A 87 9.13 -14.64 -18.51
C PRO A 87 8.27 -15.20 -19.65
N SER A 88 6.94 -15.12 -19.51
CA SER A 88 5.98 -15.57 -20.55
C SER A 88 5.77 -14.53 -21.68
N ASN A 89 6.47 -13.40 -21.65
CA ASN A 89 6.37 -12.34 -22.65
C ASN A 89 7.74 -12.12 -23.30
N PRO A 90 8.06 -12.80 -24.42
CA PRO A 90 9.37 -12.71 -25.06
C PRO A 90 9.70 -11.30 -25.57
N ASP A 91 8.69 -10.53 -25.98
CA ASP A 91 8.84 -9.17 -26.45
C ASP A 91 8.99 -8.14 -25.30
N GLY A 92 8.83 -8.56 -24.07
CA GLY A 92 9.00 -7.73 -22.88
C GLY A 92 8.17 -6.44 -22.92
N TRP A 93 8.81 -5.33 -22.65
CA TRP A 93 8.19 -4.01 -22.65
C TRP A 93 7.74 -3.53 -24.03
N ALA A 94 8.30 -4.06 -25.11
CA ALA A 94 7.94 -3.72 -26.50
C ALA A 94 6.72 -4.52 -27.00
N SER A 95 6.20 -5.45 -26.23
CA SER A 95 5.00 -6.23 -26.57
C SER A 95 3.82 -5.31 -26.89
N PRO A 96 3.09 -5.54 -28.01
CA PRO A 96 1.88 -4.80 -28.35
C PRO A 96 0.83 -4.79 -27.24
N GLN A 97 0.73 -5.90 -26.48
CA GLN A 97 -0.18 -5.98 -25.33
C GLN A 97 0.20 -5.03 -24.21
N VAL A 98 1.49 -4.95 -23.88
CA VAL A 98 2.00 -4.04 -22.83
C VAL A 98 1.80 -2.60 -23.24
N ILE A 99 2.19 -2.26 -24.47
CA ILE A 99 2.00 -0.89 -25.02
C ILE A 99 0.50 -0.55 -25.05
N GLY A 100 -0.35 -1.46 -25.51
CA GLY A 100 -1.80 -1.28 -25.54
C GLY A 100 -2.38 -1.02 -24.16
N CYS A 101 -1.94 -1.75 -23.12
CA CYS A 101 -2.35 -1.52 -21.75
C CYS A 101 -1.93 -0.15 -21.22
N PHE A 102 -0.70 0.29 -21.49
CA PHE A 102 -0.25 1.61 -21.06
C PHE A 102 -0.95 2.76 -21.80
N VAL A 103 -1.20 2.61 -23.10
CA VAL A 103 -1.98 3.59 -23.87
C VAL A 103 -3.41 3.67 -23.32
N ALA A 104 -4.06 2.53 -23.12
CA ALA A 104 -5.41 2.49 -22.55
C ALA A 104 -5.45 3.06 -21.12
N ALA A 105 -4.46 2.76 -20.30
CA ALA A 105 -4.32 3.32 -18.96
C ALA A 105 -4.12 4.84 -19.02
N ALA A 106 -3.26 5.35 -19.91
CA ALA A 106 -3.04 6.78 -20.07
C ALA A 106 -4.31 7.50 -20.52
N VAL A 107 -5.08 6.92 -21.44
CA VAL A 107 -6.37 7.45 -21.87
C VAL A 107 -7.37 7.46 -20.71
N ALA A 108 -7.46 6.35 -19.96
CA ALA A 108 -8.36 6.25 -18.80
C ALA A 108 -7.99 7.30 -17.73
N LEU A 109 -6.71 7.51 -17.46
CA LEU A 109 -6.24 8.54 -16.53
C LEU A 109 -6.57 9.96 -17.03
N ALA A 110 -6.37 10.24 -18.33
CA ALA A 110 -6.73 11.53 -18.92
C ALA A 110 -8.23 11.81 -18.82
N VAL A 111 -9.06 10.80 -19.10
CA VAL A 111 -10.52 10.90 -18.93
C VAL A 111 -10.88 11.12 -17.45
N PHE A 112 -10.28 10.38 -16.54
CA PHE A 112 -10.46 10.56 -15.10
C PHE A 112 -10.18 12.01 -14.68
N ILE A 113 -9.00 12.54 -15.03
CA ILE A 113 -8.62 13.90 -14.69
C ILE A 113 -9.60 14.91 -15.30
N ALA A 114 -10.00 14.73 -16.56
CA ALA A 114 -10.92 15.64 -17.23
C ALA A 114 -12.32 15.63 -16.59
N VAL A 115 -12.80 14.46 -16.15
CA VAL A 115 -14.09 14.31 -15.46
C VAL A 115 -14.02 14.95 -14.07
N GLU A 116 -13.01 14.60 -13.26
CA GLU A 116 -12.84 15.12 -11.90
C GLU A 116 -12.69 16.66 -11.86
N LEU A 117 -12.08 17.25 -12.89
CA LEU A 117 -11.99 18.70 -13.01
C LEU A 117 -13.31 19.39 -13.38
N ARG A 118 -14.27 18.66 -13.95
CA ARG A 118 -15.54 19.22 -14.45
C ARG A 118 -16.75 18.83 -13.64
N HIS A 119 -16.69 17.67 -12.95
CA HIS A 119 -17.83 17.16 -12.20
C HIS A 119 -18.13 18.04 -10.97
N PRO A 120 -19.42 18.36 -10.70
CA PRO A 120 -19.79 19.18 -9.52
C PRO A 120 -19.56 18.48 -8.19
N HIS A 121 -19.60 17.15 -8.16
CA HIS A 121 -19.34 16.31 -6.99
C HIS A 121 -18.30 15.25 -7.36
N PRO A 122 -17.01 15.64 -7.52
CA PRO A 122 -15.97 14.72 -7.94
C PRO A 122 -15.68 13.67 -6.86
N LEU A 123 -15.24 12.47 -7.26
CA LEU A 123 -14.78 11.42 -6.33
C LEU A 123 -13.52 11.87 -5.59
N LEU A 124 -12.62 12.50 -6.32
CA LEU A 124 -11.38 13.07 -5.79
C LEU A 124 -11.27 14.52 -6.22
N ASN A 125 -11.22 15.43 -5.26
CA ASN A 125 -11.00 16.84 -5.59
C ASN A 125 -9.53 17.09 -5.95
N ILE A 126 -9.16 16.72 -7.20
CA ILE A 126 -7.78 16.87 -7.69
C ILE A 126 -7.32 18.34 -7.78
N ARG A 127 -8.25 19.32 -7.74
CA ARG A 127 -7.91 20.74 -7.68
C ARG A 127 -7.12 21.08 -6.41
N LEU A 128 -7.27 20.28 -5.34
CA LEU A 128 -6.47 20.43 -4.12
C LEU A 128 -4.97 20.21 -4.34
N LEU A 129 -4.60 19.41 -5.36
CA LEU A 129 -3.19 19.24 -5.72
C LEU A 129 -2.53 20.55 -6.21
N GLY A 130 -3.34 21.51 -6.67
CA GLY A 130 -2.89 22.85 -7.02
C GLY A 130 -2.55 23.73 -5.81
N ASP A 131 -3.06 23.39 -4.61
CA ASP A 131 -2.61 24.04 -3.38
C ASP A 131 -1.20 23.54 -3.02
N ARG A 132 -0.29 24.50 -2.80
CA ARG A 132 1.13 24.19 -2.55
C ARG A 132 1.33 23.30 -1.33
N HIS A 133 0.60 23.52 -0.25
CA HIS A 133 0.77 22.75 0.98
C HIS A 133 0.25 21.34 0.80
N PHE A 134 -0.92 21.22 0.18
CA PHE A 134 -1.52 19.91 -0.11
C PHE A 134 -0.70 19.12 -1.14
N GLY A 135 -0.25 19.75 -2.22
CA GLY A 135 0.55 19.12 -3.25
C GLY A 135 1.89 18.60 -2.72
N VAL A 136 2.59 19.38 -1.89
CA VAL A 136 3.84 18.94 -1.23
C VAL A 136 3.56 17.76 -0.29
N ALA A 137 2.50 17.83 0.52
CA ALA A 137 2.15 16.72 1.41
C ALA A 137 1.85 15.42 0.64
N MET A 138 1.10 15.50 -0.47
CA MET A 138 0.82 14.35 -1.33
C MET A 138 2.06 13.79 -1.99
N THR A 139 2.99 14.65 -2.44
CA THR A 139 4.28 14.22 -3.01
C THR A 139 5.12 13.47 -1.98
N VAL A 140 5.20 13.97 -0.75
CA VAL A 140 5.91 13.28 0.34
C VAL A 140 5.27 11.93 0.64
N LEU A 141 3.93 11.87 0.74
CA LEU A 141 3.19 10.62 0.94
C LEU A 141 3.40 9.62 -0.19
N PHE A 142 3.46 10.08 -1.44
CA PHE A 142 3.70 9.25 -2.60
C PHE A 142 5.10 8.61 -2.56
N ILE A 143 6.14 9.41 -2.30
CA ILE A 143 7.53 8.93 -2.16
C ILE A 143 7.63 7.94 -0.98
N PHE A 144 7.02 8.29 0.15
CA PHE A 144 6.96 7.42 1.32
C PHE A 144 6.27 6.08 0.99
N GLY A 145 5.14 6.13 0.27
CA GLY A 145 4.40 4.94 -0.15
C GLY A 145 5.22 4.01 -1.05
N ILE A 146 5.95 4.57 -2.03
CA ILE A 146 6.85 3.78 -2.88
C ILE A 146 7.92 3.09 -2.03
N GLY A 147 8.56 3.81 -1.12
CA GLY A 147 9.57 3.24 -0.23
C GLY A 147 8.99 2.13 0.66
N MET A 148 7.90 2.41 1.34
CA MET A 148 7.25 1.47 2.25
C MET A 148 6.80 0.19 1.54
N LEU A 149 6.04 0.31 0.44
CA LEU A 149 5.52 -0.84 -0.31
C LEU A 149 6.66 -1.61 -0.99
N GLY A 150 7.64 -0.88 -1.57
CA GLY A 150 8.82 -1.48 -2.17
C GLY A 150 9.62 -2.30 -1.15
N GLY A 151 9.88 -1.75 0.03
CA GLY A 151 10.58 -2.45 1.11
C GLY A 151 9.80 -3.67 1.61
N THR A 152 8.50 -3.54 1.81
CA THR A 152 7.63 -4.64 2.26
C THR A 152 7.58 -5.80 1.26
N TYR A 153 7.72 -5.52 -0.03
CA TYR A 153 7.74 -6.55 -1.08
C TYR A 153 9.15 -7.11 -1.33
N LEU A 154 10.15 -6.23 -1.47
CA LEU A 154 11.49 -6.62 -1.89
C LEU A 154 12.26 -7.37 -0.79
N LEU A 155 12.05 -7.01 0.48
CA LEU A 155 12.77 -7.65 1.58
C LEU A 155 12.44 -9.15 1.70
N PRO A 156 11.17 -9.60 1.76
CA PRO A 156 10.86 -11.02 1.77
C PRO A 156 11.28 -11.73 0.48
N LEU A 157 11.19 -11.07 -0.66
CA LEU A 157 11.63 -11.63 -1.94
C LEU A 157 13.14 -11.89 -1.94
N TYR A 158 13.95 -10.95 -1.43
CA TYR A 158 15.38 -11.11 -1.26
C TYR A 158 15.70 -12.25 -0.28
N MET A 159 15.01 -12.32 0.85
CA MET A 159 15.22 -13.38 1.84
C MET A 159 14.91 -14.77 1.29
N GLN A 160 13.80 -14.91 0.55
CA GLN A 160 13.41 -16.21 0.00
C GLN A 160 14.28 -16.59 -1.21
N LYS A 161 14.48 -15.69 -2.19
CA LYS A 161 15.20 -16.01 -3.41
C LYS A 161 16.73 -15.85 -3.29
N GLY A 162 17.19 -14.91 -2.48
CA GLY A 162 18.61 -14.62 -2.30
C GLY A 162 19.25 -15.46 -1.20
N LEU A 163 18.57 -15.62 -0.06
CA LEU A 163 19.11 -16.30 1.12
C LEU A 163 18.53 -17.71 1.33
N GLY A 164 17.55 -18.13 0.53
CA GLY A 164 16.93 -19.45 0.63
C GLY A 164 16.03 -19.64 1.87
N TYR A 165 15.54 -18.55 2.47
CA TYR A 165 14.66 -18.63 3.63
C TYR A 165 13.28 -19.16 3.23
N THR A 166 12.62 -19.84 4.18
CA THR A 166 11.21 -20.23 4.02
C THR A 166 10.31 -19.00 4.11
N ALA A 167 9.06 -19.11 3.68
CA ALA A 167 8.11 -18.01 3.76
C ALA A 167 7.82 -17.62 5.21
N VAL A 168 7.77 -18.59 6.14
CA VAL A 168 7.64 -18.35 7.59
C VAL A 168 8.82 -17.54 8.12
N MET A 169 10.04 -17.93 7.79
CA MET A 169 11.25 -17.21 8.23
C MET A 169 11.26 -15.76 7.72
N ALA A 170 10.96 -15.57 6.45
CA ALA A 170 10.87 -14.23 5.87
C ALA A 170 9.74 -13.40 6.48
N GLY A 171 8.61 -14.02 6.80
CA GLY A 171 7.47 -13.38 7.47
C GLY A 171 7.75 -13.00 8.92
N SER A 172 8.50 -13.82 9.65
CA SER A 172 8.82 -13.58 11.07
C SER A 172 9.61 -12.30 11.32
N VAL A 173 10.40 -11.84 10.34
CA VAL A 173 11.14 -10.56 10.41
C VAL A 173 10.21 -9.34 10.56
N PHE A 174 8.94 -9.47 10.15
CA PHE A 174 7.96 -8.40 10.31
C PHE A 174 7.35 -8.30 11.71
N LEU A 175 7.53 -9.30 12.57
CA LEU A 175 7.04 -9.24 13.96
C LEU A 175 7.62 -8.05 14.75
N PRO A 176 8.96 -7.88 14.83
CA PRO A 176 9.52 -6.72 15.51
C PRO A 176 9.17 -5.39 14.82
N VAL A 177 9.03 -5.39 13.48
CA VAL A 177 8.66 -4.19 12.72
C VAL A 177 7.31 -3.65 13.17
N GLY A 178 6.30 -4.50 13.28
CA GLY A 178 4.97 -4.04 13.70
C GLY A 178 4.90 -3.64 15.18
N LEU A 179 5.66 -4.30 16.06
CA LEU A 179 5.77 -3.88 17.46
C LEU A 179 6.37 -2.47 17.56
N ILE A 180 7.49 -2.25 16.89
CA ILE A 180 8.14 -0.94 16.84
C ILE A 180 7.21 0.11 16.22
N GLN A 181 6.53 -0.23 15.13
CA GLN A 181 5.57 0.66 14.46
C GLN A 181 4.40 1.03 15.38
N GLY A 182 3.85 0.08 16.14
CA GLY A 182 2.80 0.32 17.13
C GLY A 182 3.24 1.30 18.22
N ILE A 183 4.43 1.09 18.78
CA ILE A 183 5.03 1.97 19.79
C ILE A 183 5.27 3.36 19.22
N LEU A 184 5.92 3.46 18.05
CA LEU A 184 6.24 4.73 17.40
C LEU A 184 4.99 5.48 16.95
N SER A 185 3.94 4.81 16.50
CA SER A 185 2.66 5.42 16.15
C SER A 185 2.00 6.09 17.36
N THR A 186 2.00 5.39 18.50
CA THR A 186 1.47 5.93 19.76
C THR A 186 2.32 7.10 20.25
N LEU A 187 3.63 6.96 20.22
CA LEU A 187 4.58 7.99 20.61
C LEU A 187 4.47 9.23 19.72
N SER A 188 4.34 9.04 18.40
CA SER A 188 4.14 10.11 17.43
C SER A 188 2.90 10.93 17.75
N GLY A 189 1.75 10.27 18.05
CA GLY A 189 0.54 10.95 18.47
C GLY A 189 0.69 11.77 19.77
N PHE A 190 1.56 11.32 20.68
CA PHE A 190 1.91 12.08 21.88
C PHE A 190 2.85 13.26 21.57
N LEU A 191 3.88 13.03 20.76
CA LEU A 191 4.86 14.06 20.40
C LEU A 191 4.25 15.23 19.62
N THR A 192 3.22 15.00 18.81
CA THR A 192 2.53 16.08 18.07
C THR A 192 1.84 17.10 18.96
N ARG A 193 1.66 16.80 20.25
CA ARG A 193 1.17 17.78 21.24
C ARG A 193 2.23 18.80 21.64
N TYR A 194 3.50 18.43 21.56
CA TYR A 194 4.63 19.24 22.06
C TYR A 194 5.54 19.72 20.95
N LEU A 195 5.63 19.00 19.85
CA LEU A 195 6.50 19.29 18.72
C LEU A 195 5.69 19.67 17.48
N LYS A 196 6.25 20.53 16.66
CA LYS A 196 5.69 20.81 15.33
C LYS A 196 5.77 19.55 14.46
N ILE A 197 4.78 19.37 13.61
CA ILE A 197 4.67 18.18 12.73
C ILE A 197 5.86 18.07 11.76
N LEU A 198 6.34 19.20 11.25
CA LEU A 198 7.38 19.23 10.21
C LEU A 198 8.71 18.54 10.65
N PRO A 199 9.30 18.84 11.81
CA PRO A 199 10.49 18.11 12.30
C PRO A 199 10.28 16.62 12.45
N LEU A 200 9.08 16.17 12.87
CA LEU A 200 8.76 14.74 13.01
C LEU A 200 8.73 14.05 11.64
N VAL A 201 8.15 14.69 10.63
CA VAL A 201 8.15 14.18 9.25
C VAL A 201 9.58 14.08 8.71
N PHE A 202 10.39 15.13 8.90
CA PHE A 202 11.80 15.08 8.49
C PHE A 202 12.59 13.97 9.17
N ALA A 203 12.43 13.78 10.47
CA ALA A 203 13.08 12.70 11.20
C ALA A 203 12.65 11.32 10.65
N GLY A 204 11.36 11.12 10.38
CA GLY A 204 10.85 9.88 9.79
C GLY A 204 11.45 9.58 8.41
N VAL A 205 11.50 10.60 7.53
CA VAL A 205 12.08 10.46 6.18
C VAL A 205 13.58 10.18 6.26
N LEU A 206 14.31 10.82 7.17
CA LEU A 206 15.74 10.56 7.37
C LEU A 206 16.00 9.12 7.85
N VAL A 207 15.23 8.64 8.83
CA VAL A 207 15.34 7.26 9.32
C VAL A 207 15.03 6.26 8.20
N MET A 208 13.99 6.51 7.40
CA MET A 208 13.65 5.68 6.26
C MET A 208 14.77 5.67 5.21
N SER A 209 15.33 6.82 4.87
CA SER A 209 16.44 6.94 3.91
C SER A 209 17.69 6.20 4.40
N LEU A 210 18.02 6.32 5.69
CA LEU A 210 19.12 5.60 6.32
C LEU A 210 18.87 4.09 6.29
N SER A 211 17.65 3.64 6.55
CA SER A 211 17.27 2.22 6.49
C SER A 211 17.49 1.64 5.09
N PHE A 212 17.06 2.34 4.04
CA PHE A 212 17.32 1.89 2.66
C PHE A 212 18.78 1.93 2.27
N TYR A 213 19.51 2.93 2.75
CA TYR A 213 20.98 2.98 2.55
C TYR A 213 21.66 1.79 3.20
N LEU A 214 21.31 1.45 4.44
CA LEU A 214 21.85 0.26 5.11
C LEU A 214 21.43 -1.03 4.39
N ALA A 215 20.17 -1.14 3.97
CA ALA A 215 19.69 -2.28 3.20
C ALA A 215 20.42 -2.46 1.86
N SER A 216 20.82 -1.37 1.21
CA SER A 216 21.61 -1.43 -0.03
C SER A 216 23.02 -2.02 0.15
N ARG A 217 23.49 -2.12 1.40
CA ARG A 217 24.77 -2.76 1.76
C ARG A 217 24.64 -4.26 2.01
N PHE A 218 23.43 -4.80 2.04
CA PHE A 218 23.23 -6.24 2.18
C PHE A 218 23.75 -6.97 0.93
N THR A 219 24.51 -8.02 1.16
CA THR A 219 25.02 -8.93 0.12
C THR A 219 24.57 -10.34 0.43
N ILE A 220 24.58 -11.21 -0.58
CA ILE A 220 24.26 -12.64 -0.43
C ILE A 220 25.21 -13.38 0.54
N HIS A 221 26.31 -12.74 0.92
CA HIS A 221 27.28 -13.24 1.90
C HIS A 221 27.07 -12.66 3.31
N THR A 222 26.03 -11.85 3.54
CA THR A 222 25.69 -11.38 4.89
C THR A 222 25.13 -12.55 5.67
N THR A 223 25.99 -13.25 6.39
CA THR A 223 25.64 -14.32 7.32
C THR A 223 25.05 -13.73 8.59
N HIS A 224 24.22 -14.55 9.24
CA HIS A 224 23.62 -14.28 10.53
C HIS A 224 24.66 -13.82 11.55
N GLY A 225 24.62 -12.54 11.93
CA GLY A 225 25.31 -12.00 13.08
C GLY A 225 24.28 -11.56 14.12
#